data_1bec1c7798e3afc0b59299e4fc4f1826
#
_entry.id   1bec1c7798e3afc0b59299e4fc4f1826
#
_cell.length_a   1.000
_cell.length_b   1.000
_cell.length_c   1.000
_cell.angle_alpha   90.00
_cell.angle_beta   90.00
_cell.angle_gamma   90.00
#
_symmetry.space_group_name_H-M   'P 1'
#
loop_
_entity.id
_entity.type
_entity.pdbx_description
1 polymer ?
#
loop_
_entity_poly.entity_id
_entity_poly.type
_entity_poly.pdbx_seq_one_letter_code
_entity_poly.pdbx_strand_id
1 'polypeptide(L)'
;MERNEIHMDIILASKSPRRRELLEQMGVRNFRIITPDIDEHMDRDLPPAELVRQISEEKARAVAAQVGPDAVIIAADTVVALDGAVLGKPADKEEAFRMLSILSGCRHQVYTGLTVLHGEQCYSVWEETAVTFRTLAAEEIEHYIATGEPMDKAGAYGIQGYGALFIEGISGDYYNVMGLPVCRLGRILSELGLDCMALAAQA
;
A
#
# COMPACT_ATOMS: atom_id res chain seq x y z
N MET A 1 24.79 -26.10 18.30
CA MET A 1 24.91 -24.67 17.99
C MET A 1 23.50 -24.12 18.08
N GLU A 2 23.14 -23.52 19.20
CA GLU A 2 21.88 -22.80 19.35
C GLU A 2 21.93 -21.60 18.38
N ARG A 3 21.08 -21.63 17.36
CA ARG A 3 20.85 -20.43 16.57
C ARG A 3 20.11 -19.45 17.49
N ASN A 4 20.79 -18.39 17.87
CA ASN A 4 20.13 -17.21 18.42
C ASN A 4 19.08 -16.78 17.39
N GLU A 5 17.83 -17.14 17.59
CA GLU A 5 16.71 -16.54 16.86
C GLU A 5 16.69 -15.07 17.27
N ILE A 6 17.21 -14.22 16.39
CA ILE A 6 17.05 -12.77 16.53
C ILE A 6 15.55 -12.51 16.36
N HIS A 7 14.87 -12.46 17.47
CA HIS A 7 13.44 -12.15 17.51
C HIS A 7 13.28 -10.64 17.28
N MET A 8 13.32 -10.22 16.00
CA MET A 8 13.07 -8.82 15.66
C MET A 8 11.62 -8.48 15.91
N ASP A 9 11.36 -7.40 16.65
CA ASP A 9 10.02 -6.85 16.85
C ASP A 9 9.57 -6.14 15.57
N ILE A 10 8.76 -6.82 14.77
CA ILE A 10 8.26 -6.27 13.50
C ILE A 10 6.94 -5.55 13.74
N ILE A 11 6.82 -4.35 13.21
CA ILE A 11 5.65 -3.49 13.37
C ILE A 11 5.14 -3.04 12.01
N LEU A 12 3.88 -3.31 11.73
CA LEU A 12 3.17 -2.76 10.59
C LEU A 12 2.46 -1.46 11.01
N ALA A 13 2.97 -0.33 10.49
CA ALA A 13 2.40 1.00 10.72
C ALA A 13 1.23 1.28 9.75
N SER A 14 0.15 0.47 9.85
CA SER A 14 -0.99 0.59 8.94
C SER A 14 -2.25 -0.07 9.50
N LYS A 15 -3.43 0.55 9.26
CA LYS A 15 -4.76 -0.04 9.52
C LYS A 15 -5.25 -0.94 8.38
N SER A 16 -4.56 -0.96 7.23
CA SER A 16 -5.03 -1.67 6.05
C SER A 16 -5.03 -3.19 6.24
N PRO A 17 -6.18 -3.87 6.15
CA PRO A 17 -6.24 -5.33 6.23
C PRO A 17 -5.47 -5.99 5.09
N ARG A 18 -5.47 -5.40 3.89
CA ARG A 18 -4.74 -5.91 2.72
C ARG A 18 -3.22 -5.94 2.96
N ARG A 19 -2.64 -4.89 3.56
CA ARG A 19 -1.21 -4.86 3.89
C ARG A 19 -0.85 -5.90 4.94
N ARG A 20 -1.73 -6.12 5.90
CA ARG A 20 -1.59 -7.19 6.88
C ARG A 20 -1.55 -8.56 6.20
N GLU A 21 -2.54 -8.86 5.35
CA GLU A 21 -2.63 -10.12 4.60
C GLU A 21 -1.37 -10.36 3.74
N LEU A 22 -0.86 -9.31 3.06
CA LEU A 22 0.34 -9.41 2.26
C LEU A 22 1.59 -9.70 3.10
N LEU A 23 1.71 -9.10 4.28
CA LEU A 23 2.82 -9.36 5.17
C LEU A 23 2.78 -10.80 5.71
N GLU A 24 1.60 -11.30 6.06
CA GLU A 24 1.38 -12.70 6.45
C GLU A 24 1.71 -13.65 5.29
N GLN A 25 1.34 -13.32 4.05
CA GLN A 25 1.66 -14.09 2.84
C GLN A 25 3.18 -14.16 2.57
N MET A 26 3.95 -13.14 2.97
CA MET A 26 5.41 -13.15 2.91
C MET A 26 6.07 -14.07 3.94
N GLY A 27 5.31 -14.73 4.81
CA GLY A 27 5.82 -15.55 5.92
C GLY A 27 6.08 -14.78 7.21
N VAL A 28 5.86 -13.46 7.23
CA VAL A 28 5.98 -12.65 8.44
C VAL A 28 4.67 -12.75 9.22
N ARG A 29 4.65 -13.57 10.27
CA ARG A 29 3.42 -13.85 11.06
C ARG A 29 3.40 -13.20 12.43
N ASN A 30 4.58 -13.02 13.02
CA ASN A 30 4.74 -12.44 14.35
C ASN A 30 5.07 -10.95 14.21
N PHE A 31 4.07 -10.11 13.98
CA PHE A 31 4.22 -8.66 13.95
C PHE A 31 3.09 -7.98 14.72
N ARG A 32 3.36 -6.78 15.19
CA ARG A 32 2.37 -5.91 15.82
C ARG A 32 1.83 -4.91 14.81
N ILE A 33 0.59 -4.47 15.04
CA ILE A 33 0.00 -3.36 14.28
C ILE A 33 -0.06 -2.15 15.20
N ILE A 34 0.59 -1.06 14.79
CA ILE A 34 0.49 0.23 15.45
C ILE A 34 0.00 1.23 14.40
N THR A 35 -1.15 1.84 14.68
CA THR A 35 -1.68 2.86 13.78
C THR A 35 -0.96 4.17 14.00
N PRO A 36 -0.32 4.76 12.95
CA PRO A 36 0.25 6.07 13.06
C PRO A 36 -0.85 7.11 13.29
N ASP A 37 -0.64 7.98 14.26
CA ASP A 37 -1.48 9.18 14.49
C ASP A 37 -0.82 10.34 13.76
N ILE A 38 -1.14 10.49 12.48
CA ILE A 38 -0.69 11.59 11.64
C ILE A 38 -1.87 12.18 10.89
N ASP A 39 -1.84 13.49 10.69
CA ASP A 39 -2.73 14.14 9.75
C ASP A 39 -2.17 13.89 8.34
N GLU A 40 -2.85 13.05 7.55
CA GLU A 40 -2.45 12.75 6.18
C GLU A 40 -2.72 13.98 5.29
N HIS A 41 -1.95 15.06 5.51
CA HIS A 41 -1.97 16.22 4.62
C HIS A 41 -1.39 15.79 3.28
N MET A 42 -2.29 15.59 2.31
CA MET A 42 -1.88 15.41 0.93
C MET A 42 -1.46 16.78 0.37
N ASP A 43 -0.17 17.05 0.34
CA ASP A 43 0.38 18.15 -0.43
C ASP A 43 0.21 17.82 -1.92
N ARG A 44 -0.88 18.33 -2.49
CA ARG A 44 -1.27 18.04 -3.89
C ARG A 44 -0.29 18.61 -4.92
N ASP A 45 0.63 19.45 -4.49
CA ASP A 45 1.66 20.05 -5.35
C ASP A 45 2.87 19.13 -5.54
N LEU A 46 2.98 18.05 -4.75
CA LEU A 46 4.02 17.05 -4.93
C LEU A 46 3.67 16.05 -6.04
N PRO A 47 4.67 15.60 -6.82
CA PRO A 47 4.49 14.45 -7.73
C PRO A 47 4.00 13.23 -6.95
N PRO A 48 3.10 12.39 -7.53
CA PRO A 48 2.50 11.24 -6.82
C PRO A 48 3.52 10.31 -6.14
N ALA A 49 4.67 10.07 -6.80
CA ALA A 49 5.75 9.24 -6.29
C ALA A 49 6.37 9.81 -4.99
N GLU A 50 6.66 11.12 -4.99
CA GLU A 50 7.23 11.79 -3.82
C GLU A 50 6.20 11.91 -2.70
N LEU A 51 4.93 12.17 -3.03
CA LEU A 51 3.84 12.23 -2.07
C LEU A 51 3.72 10.93 -1.26
N VAL A 52 3.62 9.78 -1.93
CA VAL A 52 3.46 8.49 -1.23
C VAL A 52 4.72 8.11 -0.44
N ARG A 53 5.91 8.46 -0.95
CA ARG A 53 7.18 8.26 -0.26
C ARG A 53 7.21 9.06 1.05
N GLN A 54 6.90 10.34 0.98
CA GLN A 54 6.88 11.23 2.14
C GLN A 54 5.86 10.75 3.18
N ILE A 55 4.61 10.48 2.78
CA ILE A 55 3.57 10.02 3.72
C ILE A 55 3.96 8.69 4.36
N SER A 56 4.53 7.75 3.60
CA SER A 56 4.98 6.48 4.19
C SER A 56 6.10 6.69 5.22
N GLU A 57 7.02 7.63 4.97
CA GLU A 57 8.09 7.96 5.90
C GLU A 57 7.56 8.64 7.17
N GLU A 58 6.63 9.58 7.05
CA GLU A 58 5.97 10.23 8.19
C GLU A 58 5.25 9.20 9.07
N LYS A 59 4.52 8.25 8.45
CA LYS A 59 3.88 7.13 9.16
C LYS A 59 4.89 6.29 9.95
N ALA A 60 6.00 5.92 9.30
CA ALA A 60 7.03 5.12 9.95
C ALA A 60 7.67 5.86 11.13
N ARG A 61 8.00 7.14 10.97
CA ARG A 61 8.60 7.96 12.02
C ARG A 61 7.66 8.22 13.19
N ALA A 62 6.36 8.42 12.93
CA ALA A 62 5.35 8.60 13.99
C ALA A 62 5.23 7.34 14.86
N VAL A 63 5.37 6.15 14.28
CA VAL A 63 5.38 4.90 15.05
C VAL A 63 6.74 4.68 15.72
N ALA A 64 7.85 5.03 15.08
CA ALA A 64 9.19 4.93 15.67
C ALA A 64 9.32 5.73 16.98
N ALA A 65 8.66 6.87 17.08
CA ALA A 65 8.63 7.68 18.29
C ALA A 65 7.94 7.00 19.49
N GLN A 66 7.17 5.93 19.26
CA GLN A 66 6.40 5.22 20.27
C GLN A 66 7.05 3.91 20.72
N VAL A 67 8.10 3.46 20.02
CA VAL A 67 8.72 2.13 20.23
C VAL A 67 10.23 2.27 20.34
N GLY A 68 10.89 1.18 20.72
CA GLY A 68 12.37 1.16 20.84
C GLY A 68 13.07 1.10 19.48
N PRO A 69 14.38 1.41 19.44
CA PRO A 69 15.17 1.45 18.20
C PRO A 69 15.38 0.06 17.57
N ASP A 70 15.20 -1.02 18.32
CA ASP A 70 15.40 -2.39 17.84
C ASP A 70 14.23 -2.92 17.00
N ALA A 71 13.11 -2.17 16.95
CA ALA A 71 11.95 -2.54 16.16
C ALA A 71 12.18 -2.29 14.66
N VAL A 72 11.68 -3.20 13.83
CA VAL A 72 11.57 -3.03 12.37
C VAL A 72 10.18 -2.49 12.05
N ILE A 73 10.09 -1.26 11.61
CA ILE A 73 8.81 -0.57 11.33
C ILE A 73 8.60 -0.54 9.82
N ILE A 74 7.47 -1.08 9.37
CA ILE A 74 7.05 -1.12 7.97
C ILE A 74 5.85 -0.22 7.81
N ALA A 75 5.97 0.80 6.97
CA ALA A 75 4.89 1.71 6.62
C ALA A 75 4.73 1.82 5.11
N ALA A 76 3.51 2.05 4.65
CA ALA A 76 3.23 2.29 3.24
C ALA A 76 2.07 3.28 3.07
N ASP A 77 2.09 3.97 1.93
CA ASP A 77 0.97 4.79 1.47
C ASP A 77 0.72 4.55 -0.01
N THR A 78 -0.54 4.69 -0.45
CA THR A 78 -0.93 4.35 -1.83
C THR A 78 -1.88 5.39 -2.39
N VAL A 79 -1.61 5.87 -3.60
CA VAL A 79 -2.49 6.74 -4.36
C VAL A 79 -2.68 6.21 -5.77
N VAL A 80 -3.82 6.56 -6.37
CA VAL A 80 -4.07 6.43 -7.81
C VAL A 80 -3.82 7.79 -8.45
N ALA A 81 -3.24 7.82 -9.63
CA ALA A 81 -3.04 9.05 -10.38
C ALA A 81 -3.47 8.88 -11.84
N LEU A 82 -4.17 9.88 -12.37
CA LEU A 82 -4.50 9.99 -13.78
C LEU A 82 -3.97 11.32 -14.29
N ASP A 83 -3.13 11.28 -15.33
CA ASP A 83 -2.48 12.47 -15.91
C ASP A 83 -1.80 13.37 -14.86
N GLY A 84 -1.19 12.75 -13.85
CA GLY A 84 -0.52 13.43 -12.74
C GLY A 84 -1.46 13.92 -11.62
N ALA A 85 -2.78 13.89 -11.82
CA ALA A 85 -3.73 14.25 -10.78
C ALA A 85 -3.95 13.08 -9.81
N VAL A 86 -3.76 13.33 -8.51
CA VAL A 86 -3.92 12.31 -7.46
C VAL A 86 -5.40 12.11 -7.14
N LEU A 87 -5.82 10.85 -7.13
CA LEU A 87 -7.12 10.38 -6.69
C LEU A 87 -6.97 9.64 -5.35
N GLY A 88 -7.41 10.29 -4.28
CA GLY A 88 -7.45 9.70 -2.94
C GLY A 88 -8.63 8.75 -2.75
N LYS A 89 -9.01 8.53 -1.49
CA LYS A 89 -10.26 7.82 -1.17
C LYS A 89 -11.45 8.74 -1.43
N PRO A 90 -12.55 8.23 -1.99
CA PRO A 90 -13.75 9.04 -2.18
C PRO A 90 -14.37 9.42 -0.83
N ALA A 91 -14.82 10.67 -0.71
CA ALA A 91 -15.51 11.15 0.48
C ALA A 91 -16.95 10.61 0.57
N ASP A 92 -17.57 10.40 -0.58
CA ASP A 92 -18.95 9.94 -0.74
C ASP A 92 -19.15 9.14 -2.03
N LYS A 93 -20.39 8.69 -2.27
CA LYS A 93 -20.73 7.89 -3.46
C LYS A 93 -20.65 8.70 -4.76
N GLU A 94 -20.96 9.96 -4.71
CA GLU A 94 -20.88 10.89 -5.86
C GLU A 94 -19.42 11.06 -6.29
N GLU A 95 -18.51 11.21 -5.34
CA GLU A 95 -17.09 11.29 -5.64
C GLU A 95 -16.54 9.96 -6.16
N ALA A 96 -16.98 8.82 -5.61
CA ALA A 96 -16.63 7.50 -6.12
C ALA A 96 -17.09 7.32 -7.56
N PHE A 97 -18.31 7.73 -7.90
CA PHE A 97 -18.84 7.69 -9.25
C PHE A 97 -18.00 8.54 -10.22
N ARG A 98 -17.66 9.77 -9.81
CA ARG A 98 -16.81 10.66 -10.60
C ARG A 98 -15.43 10.06 -10.84
N MET A 99 -14.76 9.52 -9.80
CA MET A 99 -13.47 8.88 -9.93
C MET A 99 -13.50 7.70 -10.90
N LEU A 100 -14.46 6.79 -10.77
CA LEU A 100 -14.59 5.63 -11.65
C LEU A 100 -14.94 6.04 -13.08
N SER A 101 -15.73 7.10 -13.27
CA SER A 101 -16.07 7.61 -14.59
C SER A 101 -14.87 8.17 -15.33
N ILE A 102 -13.97 8.90 -14.66
CA ILE A 102 -12.75 9.42 -15.31
C ILE A 102 -11.71 8.33 -15.56
N LEU A 103 -11.72 7.24 -14.78
CA LEU A 103 -10.84 6.08 -14.98
C LEU A 103 -11.35 5.12 -16.07
N SER A 104 -12.62 5.18 -16.41
CA SER A 104 -13.26 4.33 -17.42
C SER A 104 -12.57 4.45 -18.77
N GLY A 105 -12.11 3.31 -19.34
CA GLY A 105 -11.40 3.26 -20.62
C GLY A 105 -10.00 3.87 -20.60
N CYS A 106 -9.46 4.20 -19.44
CA CYS A 106 -8.17 4.87 -19.29
C CYS A 106 -7.08 3.95 -18.72
N ARG A 107 -5.83 4.29 -19.07
CA ARG A 107 -4.65 3.80 -18.40
C ARG A 107 -4.22 4.84 -17.36
N HIS A 108 -4.13 4.41 -16.12
CA HIS A 108 -3.74 5.25 -14.99
C HIS A 108 -2.61 4.59 -14.18
N GLN A 109 -2.03 5.30 -13.23
CA GLN A 109 -0.93 4.83 -12.41
C GLN A 109 -1.38 4.62 -10.96
N VAL A 110 -0.82 3.59 -10.33
CA VAL A 110 -0.90 3.36 -8.88
C VAL A 110 0.50 3.48 -8.32
N TYR A 111 0.68 4.40 -7.39
CA TYR A 111 1.93 4.61 -6.66
C TYR A 111 1.79 4.13 -5.23
N THR A 112 2.75 3.34 -4.77
CA THR A 112 2.87 2.99 -3.36
C THR A 112 4.25 3.39 -2.83
N GLY A 113 4.28 4.26 -1.84
CA GLY A 113 5.44 4.53 -1.01
C GLY A 113 5.62 3.43 0.03
N LEU A 114 6.83 3.00 0.22
CA LEU A 114 7.23 2.01 1.21
C LEU A 114 8.40 2.56 2.02
N THR A 115 8.23 2.60 3.33
CA THR A 115 9.31 2.97 4.26
C THR A 115 9.52 1.85 5.27
N VAL A 116 10.78 1.46 5.44
CA VAL A 116 11.22 0.52 6.49
C VAL A 116 12.27 1.22 7.34
N LEU A 117 12.01 1.29 8.66
CA LEU A 117 12.94 1.83 9.64
C LEU A 117 13.44 0.73 10.56
N HIS A 118 14.74 0.72 10.86
CA HIS A 118 15.35 -0.12 11.89
C HIS A 118 16.57 0.60 12.47
N GLY A 119 16.50 1.03 13.71
CA GLY A 119 17.55 1.87 14.32
C GLY A 119 17.75 3.16 13.52
N GLU A 120 18.99 3.37 13.05
CA GLU A 120 19.35 4.51 12.20
C GLU A 120 19.13 4.26 10.70
N GLN A 121 18.83 3.02 10.32
CA GLN A 121 18.60 2.65 8.91
C GLN A 121 17.21 3.06 8.48
N CYS A 122 17.13 3.75 7.34
CA CYS A 122 15.88 4.20 6.72
C CYS A 122 15.89 3.84 5.24
N TYR A 123 15.00 2.96 4.86
CA TYR A 123 14.72 2.64 3.46
C TYR A 123 13.38 3.29 3.10
N SER A 124 13.42 4.33 2.28
CA SER A 124 12.22 5.07 1.85
C SER A 124 12.21 5.10 0.32
N VAL A 125 11.31 4.33 -0.27
CA VAL A 125 11.23 4.07 -1.71
C VAL A 125 9.77 4.17 -2.17
N TRP A 126 9.56 4.13 -3.49
CA TRP A 126 8.24 4.03 -4.11
C TRP A 126 8.26 3.05 -5.29
N GLU A 127 7.09 2.52 -5.63
CA GLU A 127 6.83 1.70 -6.80
C GLU A 127 5.65 2.26 -7.59
N GLU A 128 5.70 2.10 -8.92
CA GLU A 128 4.65 2.47 -9.85
C GLU A 128 4.14 1.25 -10.60
N THR A 129 2.83 1.17 -10.77
CA THR A 129 2.18 0.17 -11.62
C THR A 129 1.11 0.84 -12.46
N ALA A 130 1.16 0.65 -13.76
CA ALA A 130 0.10 1.11 -14.64
C ALA A 130 -1.03 0.08 -14.67
N VAL A 131 -2.26 0.58 -14.53
CA VAL A 131 -3.51 -0.19 -14.60
C VAL A 131 -4.35 0.34 -15.76
N THR A 132 -4.89 -0.54 -16.57
CA THR A 132 -5.79 -0.19 -17.68
C THR A 132 -7.19 -0.69 -17.38
N PHE A 133 -8.15 0.23 -17.38
CA PHE A 133 -9.58 -0.08 -17.27
C PHE A 133 -10.19 -0.25 -18.64
N ARG A 134 -11.11 -1.22 -18.78
CA ARG A 134 -12.06 -1.24 -19.88
C ARG A 134 -13.03 -0.06 -19.76
N THR A 135 -13.76 0.21 -20.82
CA THR A 135 -14.88 1.16 -20.77
C THR A 135 -15.98 0.61 -19.85
N LEU A 136 -16.47 1.45 -18.94
CA LEU A 136 -17.49 1.13 -17.95
C LEU A 136 -18.79 1.85 -18.30
N ALA A 137 -19.93 1.17 -18.19
CA ALA A 137 -21.24 1.80 -18.23
C ALA A 137 -21.56 2.45 -16.88
N ALA A 138 -22.35 3.52 -16.90
CA ALA A 138 -22.76 4.24 -15.68
C ALA A 138 -23.45 3.29 -14.67
N GLU A 139 -24.31 2.41 -15.16
CA GLU A 139 -25.03 1.43 -14.34
C GLU A 139 -24.07 0.43 -13.64
N GLU A 140 -22.98 0.01 -14.32
CA GLU A 140 -21.96 -0.86 -13.71
C GLU A 140 -21.24 -0.15 -12.56
N ILE A 141 -20.93 1.14 -12.74
CA ILE A 141 -20.31 1.96 -11.70
C ILE A 141 -21.24 2.09 -10.49
N GLU A 142 -22.54 2.37 -10.72
CA GLU A 142 -23.54 2.46 -9.66
C GLU A 142 -23.68 1.14 -8.88
N HIS A 143 -23.76 0.01 -9.58
CA HIS A 143 -23.81 -1.31 -8.95
C HIS A 143 -22.57 -1.60 -8.12
N TYR A 144 -21.39 -1.25 -8.62
CA TYR A 144 -20.15 -1.43 -7.87
C TYR A 144 -20.11 -0.55 -6.62
N ILE A 145 -20.55 0.71 -6.71
CA ILE A 145 -20.63 1.61 -5.54
C ILE A 145 -21.62 1.07 -4.51
N ALA A 146 -22.72 0.46 -4.95
CA ALA A 146 -23.71 -0.14 -4.05
C ALA A 146 -23.14 -1.30 -3.19
N THR A 147 -22.06 -1.95 -3.63
CA THR A 147 -21.36 -2.98 -2.82
C THR A 147 -20.65 -2.40 -1.60
N GLY A 148 -20.37 -1.11 -1.58
CA GLY A 148 -19.56 -0.44 -0.55
C GLY A 148 -18.04 -0.64 -0.70
N GLU A 149 -17.59 -1.50 -1.62
CA GLU A 149 -16.17 -1.80 -1.81
C GLU A 149 -15.29 -0.58 -2.15
N PRO A 150 -15.76 0.41 -2.95
CA PRO A 150 -14.97 1.58 -3.33
C PRO A 150 -14.50 2.47 -2.19
N MET A 151 -15.27 2.55 -1.11
CA MET A 151 -15.26 3.68 -0.18
C MET A 151 -13.98 3.82 0.67
N ASP A 152 -13.20 2.78 0.81
CA ASP A 152 -11.95 2.78 1.59
C ASP A 152 -10.68 2.75 0.71
N LYS A 153 -10.83 2.94 -0.61
CA LYS A 153 -9.76 2.72 -1.59
C LYS A 153 -9.42 3.96 -2.39
N ALA A 154 -8.12 4.20 -2.60
CA ALA A 154 -7.64 5.23 -3.53
C ALA A 154 -8.18 4.97 -4.94
N GLY A 155 -8.65 6.01 -5.64
CA GLY A 155 -9.26 5.90 -6.96
C GLY A 155 -10.59 5.14 -6.97
N ALA A 156 -11.17 4.88 -5.79
CA ALA A 156 -12.46 4.21 -5.63
C ALA A 156 -12.54 2.80 -6.22
N TYR A 157 -11.46 2.01 -6.24
CA TYR A 157 -11.51 0.62 -6.68
C TYR A 157 -10.49 -0.29 -5.99
N GLY A 158 -10.78 -1.60 -5.99
CA GLY A 158 -9.87 -2.63 -5.48
C GLY A 158 -9.58 -3.70 -6.53
N ILE A 159 -8.30 -4.01 -6.75
CA ILE A 159 -7.87 -5.05 -7.72
C ILE A 159 -8.25 -6.48 -7.27
N GLN A 160 -8.43 -6.72 -5.97
CA GLN A 160 -8.74 -8.05 -5.43
C GLN A 160 -10.23 -8.37 -5.37
N GLY A 161 -11.09 -7.35 -5.33
CA GLY A 161 -12.54 -7.51 -5.18
C GLY A 161 -13.29 -7.42 -6.50
N TYR A 162 -14.51 -6.89 -6.44
CA TYR A 162 -15.35 -6.71 -7.64
C TYR A 162 -14.75 -5.73 -8.64
N GLY A 163 -13.93 -4.77 -8.19
CA GLY A 163 -13.20 -3.85 -9.07
C GLY A 163 -12.25 -4.56 -10.04
N ALA A 164 -11.88 -5.82 -9.80
CA ALA A 164 -11.11 -6.63 -10.73
C ALA A 164 -11.82 -6.80 -12.09
N LEU A 165 -13.15 -6.72 -12.13
CA LEU A 165 -13.95 -6.82 -13.35
C LEU A 165 -13.76 -5.62 -14.31
N PHE A 166 -13.19 -4.53 -13.81
CA PHE A 166 -12.92 -3.32 -14.59
C PHE A 166 -11.55 -3.32 -15.26
N ILE A 167 -10.63 -4.18 -14.80
CA ILE A 167 -9.22 -4.15 -15.18
C ILE A 167 -8.97 -5.08 -16.36
N GLU A 168 -8.52 -4.49 -17.50
CA GLU A 168 -8.08 -5.26 -18.67
C GLU A 168 -6.63 -5.70 -18.56
N GLY A 169 -5.80 -4.94 -17.84
CA GLY A 169 -4.40 -5.28 -17.71
C GLY A 169 -3.65 -4.41 -16.71
N ILE A 170 -2.50 -4.93 -16.30
CA ILE A 170 -1.53 -4.22 -15.46
C ILE A 170 -0.14 -4.32 -16.09
N SER A 171 0.68 -3.29 -15.86
CA SER A 171 2.10 -3.28 -16.23
C SER A 171 2.90 -2.80 -15.03
N GLY A 172 3.58 -3.71 -14.35
CA GLY A 172 4.30 -3.50 -13.10
C GLY A 172 3.97 -4.54 -12.05
N ASP A 173 4.04 -4.16 -10.78
CA ASP A 173 3.82 -5.02 -9.62
C ASP A 173 2.34 -5.04 -9.20
N TYR A 174 1.72 -6.22 -9.24
CA TYR A 174 0.35 -6.44 -8.75
C TYR A 174 0.19 -6.09 -7.27
N TYR A 175 1.15 -6.47 -6.44
CA TYR A 175 1.12 -6.22 -5.01
C TYR A 175 1.29 -4.73 -4.66
N ASN A 176 1.98 -3.97 -5.53
CA ASN A 176 1.99 -2.52 -5.45
C ASN A 176 0.57 -1.94 -5.57
N VAL A 177 -0.25 -2.45 -6.52
CA VAL A 177 -1.64 -2.02 -6.67
C VAL A 177 -2.49 -2.37 -5.44
N MET A 178 -2.19 -3.49 -4.77
CA MET A 178 -2.82 -3.86 -3.50
C MET A 178 -2.40 -2.96 -2.32
N GLY A 179 -1.30 -2.23 -2.46
CA GLY A 179 -0.82 -1.25 -1.49
C GLY A 179 0.40 -1.65 -0.66
N LEU A 180 1.12 -2.72 -1.04
CA LEU A 180 2.40 -3.12 -0.44
C LEU A 180 3.26 -3.87 -1.47
N PRO A 181 4.34 -3.27 -2.00
CA PRO A 181 5.20 -3.91 -2.99
C PRO A 181 6.08 -4.99 -2.33
N VAL A 182 5.55 -6.22 -2.25
CA VAL A 182 6.14 -7.32 -1.46
C VAL A 182 7.52 -7.73 -1.94
N CYS A 183 7.78 -7.68 -3.25
CA CYS A 183 9.11 -8.00 -3.79
C CYS A 183 10.16 -6.99 -3.30
N ARG A 184 9.83 -5.70 -3.33
CA ARG A 184 10.71 -4.64 -2.82
C ARG A 184 10.90 -4.77 -1.32
N LEU A 185 9.81 -4.96 -0.58
CA LEU A 185 9.86 -5.16 0.88
C LEU A 185 10.73 -6.37 1.26
N GLY A 186 10.56 -7.50 0.58
CA GLY A 186 11.36 -8.70 0.85
C GLY A 186 12.86 -8.48 0.67
N ARG A 187 13.28 -7.69 -0.34
CA ARG A 187 14.70 -7.32 -0.53
C ARG A 187 15.21 -6.46 0.63
N ILE A 188 14.44 -5.45 1.05
CA ILE A 188 14.82 -4.58 2.18
C ILE A 188 14.93 -5.39 3.46
N LEU A 189 13.96 -6.27 3.74
CA LEU A 189 13.99 -7.14 4.92
C LEU A 189 15.20 -8.09 4.90
N SER A 190 15.56 -8.62 3.72
CA SER A 190 16.76 -9.45 3.56
C SER A 190 18.06 -8.68 3.87
N GLU A 191 18.15 -7.40 3.48
CA GLU A 191 19.29 -6.53 3.83
C GLU A 191 19.38 -6.28 5.35
N LEU A 192 18.24 -6.32 6.05
CA LEU A 192 18.16 -6.25 7.51
C LEU A 192 18.39 -7.61 8.21
N GLY A 193 18.66 -8.67 7.45
CA GLY A 193 18.88 -10.01 7.99
C GLY A 193 17.62 -10.84 8.22
N LEU A 194 16.45 -10.37 7.74
CA LEU A 194 15.17 -11.07 7.79
C LEU A 194 14.92 -11.80 6.48
N ASP A 195 15.16 -13.11 6.45
CA ASP A 195 14.85 -13.96 5.29
C ASP A 195 13.40 -14.44 5.35
N CYS A 196 12.51 -13.79 4.57
CA CYS A 196 11.09 -14.13 4.51
C CYS A 196 10.83 -15.58 4.04
N MET A 197 11.70 -16.14 3.16
CA MET A 197 11.56 -17.53 2.72
C MET A 197 11.92 -18.51 3.84
N ALA A 198 12.95 -18.20 4.63
CA ALA A 198 13.29 -18.99 5.80
C ALA A 198 12.17 -18.94 6.86
N LEU A 199 11.53 -17.77 7.06
CA LEU A 199 10.37 -17.63 7.95
C LEU A 199 9.18 -18.45 7.45
N ALA A 200 8.87 -18.40 6.15
CA ALA A 200 7.77 -19.14 5.55
C ALA A 200 7.99 -20.67 5.63
N ALA A 201 9.23 -21.14 5.54
CA ALA A 201 9.57 -22.58 5.64
C ALA A 201 9.44 -23.15 7.07
N GLN A 202 9.36 -22.30 8.09
CA GLN A 202 9.20 -22.69 9.51
C GLN A 202 7.72 -22.61 9.97
N ALA A 203 6.82 -22.14 9.13
CA ALA A 203 5.40 -21.92 9.39
C ALA A 203 4.54 -23.12 9.02
#